data_9298e8a458a3b3d3a9cc7957e9f7341d
#
_entry.id   9298e8a458a3b3d3a9cc7957e9f7341d
#
_cell.length_a   1.000
_cell.length_b   1.000
_cell.length_c   1.000
_cell.angle_alpha   90.00
_cell.angle_beta   90.00
_cell.angle_gamma   90.00
#
_symmetry.space_group_name_H-M   'P 1'
#
loop_
_entity.id
_entity.type
_entity.pdbx_description
1 polymer ?
#
loop_
_entity_poly.entity_id
_entity_poly.type
_entity_poly.pdbx_seq_one_letter_code
_entity_poly.pdbx_strand_id
1 'polypeptide(L)'
;MRPVRVSAPSNAHVDMIAVPTSRPVSYLAHAVRLAERLDCTLLVLASGKCSASEVVRRYGARLDDRLIVIDVPIGYAQSEPMFRFRADAVAPEVTTRPSDTSVKRNLALVLAKSLGVRALFFLDDDIIVPDWVDVCRAAAVMGRGHRAAGLFVDGYPDNSVVCHANRLTGGQQDTFVGGGALMVDAQQATGFFPNVYNEDWFFLLDSAADRAVATTGTAVQRPYDPFHSPHRARGEEFGDVLAEGLFWRLDLGDSVRGADAAFWKRALDRRLHFIDEVQERVGRMRDAPSLRWRIEASLEAATLAHHTFTPSICAHYLESWLHDRKGWNRRLARMPFGRPLGELLASLHLTLAGTADPGMRTIPAPTVVMSPDPQPLADSHGEPLWGLRSPLTVAAAGRRASVPSVDSSLTA
;
A
#
# COMPACT_ATOMS: atom_id res chain seq x y z
N MET A 1 14.67 -6.91 -6.08
CA MET A 1 13.83 -7.92 -6.80
C MET A 1 13.62 -7.44 -8.22
N ARG A 2 13.94 -8.24 -9.26
CA ARG A 2 13.63 -7.86 -10.66
C ARG A 2 12.17 -8.22 -10.91
N PRO A 3 11.33 -7.28 -11.42
CA PRO A 3 9.95 -7.60 -11.71
C PRO A 3 9.86 -8.75 -12.72
N VAL A 4 9.03 -9.72 -12.44
CA VAL A 4 8.72 -10.77 -13.42
C VAL A 4 7.95 -10.10 -14.54
N ARG A 5 8.58 -9.97 -15.72
CA ARG A 5 7.89 -9.46 -16.92
C ARG A 5 6.89 -10.50 -17.36
N VAL A 6 5.64 -10.29 -17.02
CA VAL A 6 4.54 -11.10 -17.52
C VAL A 6 4.13 -10.52 -18.88
N SER A 7 4.27 -11.30 -19.94
CA SER A 7 3.62 -11.02 -21.22
C SER A 7 2.11 -11.10 -20.99
N ALA A 8 1.44 -9.95 -20.90
CA ALA A 8 0.01 -9.91 -20.67
C ALA A 8 -0.75 -9.92 -22.00
N PRO A 9 -1.89 -10.62 -22.07
CA PRO A 9 -2.83 -10.38 -23.14
C PRO A 9 -3.27 -8.92 -23.08
N SER A 10 -3.32 -8.27 -24.24
CA SER A 10 -3.67 -6.85 -24.39
C SER A 10 -5.13 -6.51 -24.05
N ASN A 11 -5.95 -7.51 -23.70
CA ASN A 11 -7.39 -7.42 -23.47
C ASN A 11 -7.81 -7.68 -22.01
N ALA A 12 -6.88 -7.70 -21.06
CA ALA A 12 -7.27 -7.84 -19.66
C ALA A 12 -8.00 -6.57 -19.20
N HIS A 13 -9.21 -6.76 -18.71
CA HIS A 13 -10.07 -5.69 -18.26
C HIS A 13 -9.73 -5.25 -16.83
N VAL A 14 -9.84 -3.96 -16.56
CA VAL A 14 -9.76 -3.37 -15.22
C VAL A 14 -11.15 -2.86 -14.89
N ASP A 15 -11.75 -3.32 -13.80
CA ASP A 15 -13.12 -2.94 -13.47
C ASP A 15 -13.19 -1.57 -12.79
N MET A 16 -12.25 -1.31 -11.88
CA MET A 16 -12.28 -0.12 -11.04
C MET A 16 -10.88 0.34 -10.64
N ILE A 17 -10.67 1.67 -10.67
CA ILE A 17 -9.55 2.33 -10.00
C ILE A 17 -10.09 2.98 -8.72
N ALA A 18 -9.50 2.71 -7.56
CA ALA A 18 -9.83 3.34 -6.29
C ALA A 18 -8.71 4.28 -5.85
N VAL A 19 -9.06 5.55 -5.61
CA VAL A 19 -8.12 6.59 -5.19
C VAL A 19 -8.51 7.12 -3.82
N PRO A 20 -7.80 6.72 -2.75
CA PRO A 20 -7.89 7.40 -1.47
C PRO A 20 -7.17 8.74 -1.56
N THR A 21 -7.84 9.84 -1.26
CA THR A 21 -7.22 11.18 -1.36
C THR A 21 -7.67 12.12 -0.27
N SER A 22 -6.75 12.94 0.22
CA SER A 22 -7.01 14.09 1.09
C SER A 22 -6.37 15.38 0.55
N ARG A 23 -5.72 15.29 -0.62
CA ARG A 23 -5.03 16.39 -1.31
C ARG A 23 -5.99 17.15 -2.22
N PRO A 24 -5.60 18.35 -2.70
CA PRO A 24 -6.43 19.10 -3.65
C PRO A 24 -6.83 18.28 -4.89
N VAL A 25 -8.00 18.56 -5.42
CA VAL A 25 -8.62 17.86 -6.58
C VAL A 25 -7.69 17.76 -7.82
N SER A 26 -6.75 18.70 -7.97
CA SER A 26 -5.76 18.66 -9.07
C SER A 26 -4.88 17.41 -9.08
N TYR A 27 -4.69 16.75 -7.94
CA TYR A 27 -3.93 15.51 -7.84
C TYR A 27 -4.60 14.33 -8.54
N LEU A 28 -5.92 14.37 -8.72
CA LEU A 28 -6.69 13.32 -9.40
C LEU A 28 -6.54 13.32 -10.93
N ALA A 29 -5.92 14.34 -11.54
CA ALA A 29 -5.84 14.48 -12.98
C ALA A 29 -5.22 13.28 -13.70
N HIS A 30 -4.28 12.57 -13.08
CA HIS A 30 -3.68 11.35 -13.64
C HIS A 30 -4.66 10.17 -13.56
N ALA A 31 -5.25 9.92 -12.40
CA ALA A 31 -6.23 8.84 -12.20
C ALA A 31 -7.43 8.96 -13.14
N VAL A 32 -7.92 10.19 -13.38
CA VAL A 32 -9.00 10.46 -14.34
C VAL A 32 -8.59 10.05 -15.76
N ARG A 33 -7.41 10.48 -16.26
CA ARG A 33 -6.93 10.08 -17.59
C ARG A 33 -6.72 8.56 -17.70
N LEU A 34 -6.26 7.95 -16.63
CA LEU A 34 -6.04 6.50 -16.59
C LEU A 34 -7.37 5.76 -16.68
N ALA A 35 -8.39 6.17 -15.92
CA ALA A 35 -9.73 5.60 -15.95
C ALA A 35 -10.41 5.77 -17.33
N GLU A 36 -10.27 6.94 -17.96
CA GLU A 36 -10.72 7.16 -19.34
C GLU A 36 -10.05 6.19 -20.32
N ARG A 37 -8.73 6.02 -20.19
CA ARG A 37 -7.96 5.16 -21.10
C ARG A 37 -8.26 3.67 -20.93
N LEU A 38 -8.55 3.24 -19.71
CA LEU A 38 -8.90 1.86 -19.36
C LEU A 38 -10.41 1.57 -19.52
N ASP A 39 -11.21 2.59 -19.80
CA ASP A 39 -12.67 2.52 -19.86
C ASP A 39 -13.29 1.87 -18.61
N CYS A 40 -12.79 2.23 -17.41
CA CYS A 40 -13.17 1.65 -16.14
C CYS A 40 -13.78 2.67 -15.18
N THR A 41 -14.39 2.19 -14.12
CA THR A 41 -14.92 3.04 -13.03
C THR A 41 -13.78 3.70 -12.25
N LEU A 42 -13.91 5.00 -11.96
CA LEU A 42 -13.06 5.71 -11.01
C LEU A 42 -13.82 5.94 -9.71
N LEU A 43 -13.38 5.28 -8.64
CA LEU A 43 -13.86 5.49 -7.28
C LEU A 43 -12.91 6.46 -6.56
N VAL A 44 -13.40 7.65 -6.22
CA VAL A 44 -12.68 8.66 -5.44
C VAL A 44 -13.22 8.67 -4.01
N LEU A 45 -12.37 8.37 -3.05
CA LEU A 45 -12.66 8.43 -1.61
C LEU A 45 -12.00 9.69 -1.04
N ALA A 46 -12.77 10.76 -0.96
CA ALA A 46 -12.30 12.10 -0.68
C ALA A 46 -12.38 12.45 0.81
N SER A 47 -11.45 13.26 1.29
CA SER A 47 -11.49 13.93 2.59
C SER A 47 -10.57 15.16 2.61
N GLY A 48 -10.47 15.85 3.71
CA GLY A 48 -9.51 16.92 3.95
C GLY A 48 -9.60 18.06 2.93
N LYS A 49 -8.56 18.20 2.08
CA LYS A 49 -8.51 19.23 1.03
C LYS A 49 -9.18 18.82 -0.29
N CYS A 50 -9.64 17.59 -0.39
CA CYS A 50 -10.37 17.09 -1.55
C CYS A 50 -11.86 17.16 -1.28
N SER A 51 -12.58 18.03 -1.95
CA SER A 51 -14.04 18.13 -1.88
C SER A 51 -14.67 17.25 -2.96
N ALA A 52 -15.56 16.36 -2.59
CA ALA A 52 -16.25 15.48 -3.53
C ALA A 52 -17.09 16.30 -4.54
N SER A 53 -17.74 17.36 -4.12
CA SER A 53 -18.49 18.26 -5.03
C SER A 53 -17.58 18.94 -6.05
N GLU A 54 -16.35 19.30 -5.68
CA GLU A 54 -15.38 19.86 -6.63
C GLU A 54 -14.88 18.81 -7.63
N VAL A 55 -14.68 17.56 -7.18
CA VAL A 55 -14.31 16.43 -8.06
C VAL A 55 -15.38 16.24 -9.13
N VAL A 56 -16.66 16.16 -8.72
CA VAL A 56 -17.79 16.00 -9.65
C VAL A 56 -17.88 17.17 -10.61
N ARG A 57 -17.78 18.41 -10.13
CA ARG A 57 -17.81 19.60 -10.98
C ARG A 57 -16.70 19.58 -12.04
N ARG A 58 -15.49 19.15 -11.67
CA ARG A 58 -14.31 19.21 -12.54
C ARG A 58 -14.22 18.03 -13.51
N TYR A 59 -14.63 16.85 -13.10
CA TYR A 59 -14.38 15.62 -13.84
C TYR A 59 -15.66 14.83 -14.20
N GLY A 60 -16.82 15.21 -13.67
CA GLY A 60 -18.08 14.52 -13.92
C GLY A 60 -18.40 14.35 -15.39
N ALA A 61 -18.34 15.44 -16.18
CA ALA A 61 -18.61 15.40 -17.62
C ALA A 61 -17.61 14.55 -18.43
N ARG A 62 -16.44 14.20 -17.87
CA ARG A 62 -15.43 13.38 -18.56
C ARG A 62 -15.63 11.89 -18.36
N LEU A 63 -16.06 11.49 -17.18
CA LEU A 63 -16.22 10.09 -16.78
C LEU A 63 -17.67 9.64 -16.73
N ASP A 64 -18.61 10.62 -16.67
CA ASP A 64 -20.04 10.41 -16.62
C ASP A 64 -20.44 9.37 -15.53
N ASP A 65 -21.16 8.33 -15.92
CA ASP A 65 -21.60 7.23 -15.02
C ASP A 65 -20.45 6.37 -14.45
N ARG A 66 -19.24 6.55 -14.94
CA ARG A 66 -18.04 5.86 -14.44
C ARG A 66 -17.35 6.56 -13.27
N LEU A 67 -17.85 7.71 -12.81
CA LEU A 67 -17.29 8.43 -11.67
C LEU A 67 -18.13 8.20 -10.40
N ILE A 68 -17.53 7.55 -9.41
CA ILE A 68 -18.10 7.42 -8.07
C ILE A 68 -17.26 8.27 -7.12
N VAL A 69 -17.87 9.23 -6.45
CA VAL A 69 -17.18 10.10 -5.49
C VAL A 69 -17.89 10.06 -4.15
N ILE A 70 -17.13 9.80 -3.10
CA ILE A 70 -17.65 9.69 -1.74
C ILE A 70 -16.80 10.58 -0.83
N ASP A 71 -17.44 11.49 -0.11
CA ASP A 71 -16.80 12.17 1.02
C ASP A 71 -16.76 11.21 2.21
N VAL A 72 -15.56 10.91 2.69
CA VAL A 72 -15.35 10.09 3.88
C VAL A 72 -15.20 11.03 5.08
N PRO A 73 -16.16 11.02 6.02
CA PRO A 73 -16.13 11.94 7.16
C PRO A 73 -14.90 11.73 8.03
N ILE A 74 -14.43 12.80 8.65
CA ILE A 74 -13.41 12.71 9.71
C ILE A 74 -13.95 11.82 10.85
N GLY A 75 -13.14 10.88 11.31
CA GLY A 75 -13.55 9.93 12.35
C GLY A 75 -14.48 8.81 11.87
N TYR A 76 -14.62 8.63 10.56
CA TYR A 76 -15.52 7.60 10.01
C TYR A 76 -15.18 6.19 10.51
N ALA A 77 -13.89 5.82 10.62
CA ALA A 77 -13.48 4.53 11.14
C ALA A 77 -13.96 4.29 12.59
N GLN A 78 -14.04 5.34 13.40
CA GLN A 78 -14.49 5.26 14.79
C GLN A 78 -16.03 5.25 14.91
N SER A 79 -16.74 5.89 13.98
CA SER A 79 -18.20 5.96 14.00
C SER A 79 -18.86 4.73 13.39
N GLU A 80 -18.25 4.13 12.36
CA GLU A 80 -18.82 3.00 11.63
C GLU A 80 -18.36 1.65 12.20
N PRO A 81 -19.26 0.81 12.76
CA PRO A 81 -18.87 -0.45 13.41
C PRO A 81 -18.11 -1.43 12.51
N MET A 82 -18.32 -1.35 11.20
CA MET A 82 -17.66 -2.23 10.25
C MET A 82 -16.15 -2.01 10.21
N PHE A 83 -15.67 -0.79 10.48
CA PHE A 83 -14.27 -0.39 10.41
C PHE A 83 -13.61 -0.21 11.78
N ARG A 84 -14.29 -0.60 12.86
CA ARG A 84 -13.68 -0.64 14.20
C ARG A 84 -12.91 -1.93 14.39
N PHE A 85 -11.63 -1.81 14.69
CA PHE A 85 -10.74 -2.93 14.90
C PHE A 85 -10.18 -2.92 16.33
N ARG A 86 -9.98 -4.11 16.91
CA ARG A 86 -9.35 -4.27 18.23
C ARG A 86 -7.90 -3.80 18.22
N ALA A 87 -7.21 -4.03 17.11
CA ALA A 87 -5.83 -3.60 16.92
C ALA A 87 -5.67 -2.08 17.13
N ASP A 88 -6.67 -1.27 16.75
CA ASP A 88 -6.64 0.19 16.91
C ASP A 88 -6.70 0.63 18.38
N ALA A 89 -7.11 -0.25 19.30
CA ALA A 89 -7.17 0.01 20.73
C ALA A 89 -5.92 -0.45 21.51
N VAL A 90 -4.97 -1.09 20.82
CA VAL A 90 -3.72 -1.54 21.43
C VAL A 90 -2.72 -0.39 21.45
N ALA A 91 -2.47 0.18 22.64
CA ALA A 91 -1.56 1.29 22.84
C ALA A 91 -1.73 2.42 21.79
N PRO A 92 -2.93 3.01 21.67
CA PRO A 92 -3.29 3.91 20.57
C PRO A 92 -2.37 5.14 20.47
N GLU A 93 -1.76 5.57 21.58
CA GLU A 93 -0.81 6.68 21.63
C GLU A 93 0.48 6.43 20.84
N VAL A 94 0.80 5.17 20.56
CA VAL A 94 2.02 4.79 19.81
C VAL A 94 1.71 4.04 18.51
N THR A 95 0.51 3.49 18.38
CA THR A 95 0.14 2.64 17.23
C THR A 95 -0.75 3.34 16.21
N THR A 96 -1.58 4.29 16.66
CA THR A 96 -2.55 4.95 15.77
C THR A 96 -1.89 5.98 14.86
N ARG A 97 -2.14 5.86 13.58
CA ARG A 97 -1.71 6.83 12.57
C ARG A 97 -2.83 7.86 12.29
N PRO A 98 -2.54 9.17 12.29
CA PRO A 98 -3.53 10.19 11.93
C PRO A 98 -3.74 10.23 10.40
N SER A 99 -4.22 9.13 9.83
CA SER A 99 -4.48 8.96 8.39
C SER A 99 -5.79 8.21 8.21
N ASP A 100 -6.54 8.58 7.19
CA ASP A 100 -7.77 7.89 6.79
C ASP A 100 -7.57 6.95 5.56
N THR A 101 -6.33 6.75 5.13
CA THR A 101 -5.99 5.91 3.98
C THR A 101 -6.47 4.48 4.18
N SER A 102 -6.24 3.89 5.35
CA SER A 102 -6.63 2.52 5.68
C SER A 102 -8.15 2.33 5.60
N VAL A 103 -8.94 3.21 6.22
CA VAL A 103 -10.40 3.11 6.16
C VAL A 103 -10.94 3.32 4.74
N LYS A 104 -10.35 4.21 3.96
CA LYS A 104 -10.70 4.41 2.54
C LYS A 104 -10.41 3.17 1.70
N ARG A 105 -9.23 2.55 1.85
CA ARG A 105 -8.91 1.30 1.16
C ARG A 105 -9.85 0.16 1.58
N ASN A 106 -10.16 0.05 2.86
CA ASN A 106 -11.15 -0.93 3.36
C ASN A 106 -12.55 -0.66 2.81
N LEU A 107 -12.96 0.60 2.72
CA LEU A 107 -14.24 0.99 2.10
C LEU A 107 -14.26 0.62 0.61
N ALA A 108 -13.17 0.85 -0.13
CA ALA A 108 -13.07 0.43 -1.52
C ALA A 108 -13.23 -1.09 -1.68
N LEU A 109 -12.65 -1.92 -0.79
CA LEU A 109 -12.84 -3.38 -0.79
C LEU A 109 -14.31 -3.76 -0.58
N VAL A 110 -14.98 -3.10 0.37
CA VAL A 110 -16.42 -3.31 0.67
C VAL A 110 -17.28 -3.00 -0.54
N LEU A 111 -17.07 -1.83 -1.16
CA LEU A 111 -17.80 -1.39 -2.34
C LEU A 111 -17.53 -2.32 -3.52
N ALA A 112 -16.27 -2.60 -3.82
CA ALA A 112 -15.88 -3.50 -4.90
C ALA A 112 -16.48 -4.90 -4.73
N LYS A 113 -16.46 -5.45 -3.51
CA LYS A 113 -17.06 -6.75 -3.20
C LYS A 113 -18.56 -6.76 -3.49
N SER A 114 -19.30 -5.75 -3.02
CA SER A 114 -20.76 -5.67 -3.17
C SER A 114 -21.18 -5.36 -4.60
N LEU A 115 -20.38 -4.58 -5.35
CA LEU A 115 -20.66 -4.23 -6.74
C LEU A 115 -20.21 -5.30 -7.75
N GLY A 116 -19.56 -6.38 -7.30
CA GLY A 116 -19.08 -7.44 -8.19
C GLY A 116 -17.80 -7.14 -8.93
N VAL A 117 -17.08 -6.09 -8.55
CA VAL A 117 -15.77 -5.74 -9.09
C VAL A 117 -14.77 -6.85 -8.78
N ARG A 118 -14.00 -7.29 -9.77
CA ARG A 118 -12.90 -8.25 -9.60
C ARG A 118 -11.55 -7.55 -9.66
N ALA A 119 -11.24 -6.92 -10.78
CA ALA A 119 -9.98 -6.22 -11.00
C ALA A 119 -10.05 -4.81 -10.39
N LEU A 120 -9.77 -4.70 -9.10
CA LEU A 120 -9.69 -3.44 -8.36
C LEU A 120 -8.24 -2.97 -8.32
N PHE A 121 -7.98 -1.78 -8.88
CA PHE A 121 -6.66 -1.16 -8.84
C PHE A 121 -6.64 0.00 -7.83
N PHE A 122 -5.91 -0.17 -6.74
CA PHE A 122 -5.59 0.93 -5.83
C PHE A 122 -4.51 1.82 -6.46
N LEU A 123 -4.77 3.11 -6.49
CA LEU A 123 -3.85 4.11 -7.00
C LEU A 123 -3.80 5.31 -6.06
N ASP A 124 -2.64 5.60 -5.47
CA ASP A 124 -2.48 6.81 -4.67
C ASP A 124 -2.41 8.05 -5.58
N ASP A 125 -2.90 9.17 -5.09
CA ASP A 125 -3.08 10.41 -5.87
C ASP A 125 -1.75 11.07 -6.29
N ASP A 126 -0.63 10.65 -5.73
CA ASP A 126 0.73 11.09 -6.08
C ASP A 126 1.56 10.03 -6.85
N ILE A 127 0.91 8.94 -7.24
CA ILE A 127 1.50 7.92 -8.12
C ILE A 127 1.09 8.16 -9.57
N ILE A 128 2.04 8.03 -10.48
CA ILE A 128 1.83 8.10 -11.92
C ILE A 128 2.16 6.74 -12.53
N VAL A 129 1.28 6.23 -13.36
CA VAL A 129 1.51 5.06 -14.20
C VAL A 129 1.83 5.54 -15.62
N PRO A 130 3.09 5.47 -16.06
CA PRO A 130 3.48 5.99 -17.38
C PRO A 130 2.86 5.23 -18.54
N ASP A 131 2.74 3.91 -18.41
CA ASP A 131 2.13 3.03 -19.41
C ASP A 131 0.89 2.33 -18.82
N TRP A 132 -0.29 2.71 -19.30
CA TRP A 132 -1.56 2.11 -18.87
C TRP A 132 -1.62 0.58 -19.12
N VAL A 133 -0.84 0.06 -20.08
CA VAL A 133 -0.74 -1.38 -20.37
C VAL A 133 -0.20 -2.15 -19.15
N ASP A 134 0.59 -1.51 -18.30
CA ASP A 134 1.11 -2.13 -17.08
C ASP A 134 -0.01 -2.45 -16.08
N VAL A 135 -1.08 -1.65 -16.03
CA VAL A 135 -2.27 -1.94 -15.21
C VAL A 135 -3.04 -3.13 -15.80
N CYS A 136 -3.17 -3.22 -17.14
CA CYS A 136 -3.76 -4.39 -17.80
C CYS A 136 -2.92 -5.65 -17.55
N ARG A 137 -1.59 -5.56 -17.54
CA ARG A 137 -0.70 -6.67 -17.17
C ARG A 137 -0.93 -7.12 -15.73
N ALA A 138 -1.11 -6.18 -14.80
CA ALA A 138 -1.43 -6.50 -13.41
C ALA A 138 -2.80 -7.21 -13.30
N ALA A 139 -3.82 -6.76 -14.04
CA ALA A 139 -5.12 -7.42 -14.10
C ALA A 139 -5.02 -8.84 -14.70
N ALA A 140 -4.20 -9.03 -15.73
CA ALA A 140 -4.04 -10.31 -16.41
C ALA A 140 -3.45 -11.43 -15.54
N VAL A 141 -2.65 -11.08 -14.52
CA VAL A 141 -2.06 -12.09 -13.62
C VAL A 141 -3.02 -12.55 -12.53
N MET A 142 -4.10 -11.81 -12.25
CA MET A 142 -5.12 -12.21 -11.27
C MET A 142 -5.76 -13.55 -11.62
N GLY A 143 -5.99 -13.85 -12.92
CA GLY A 143 -6.53 -15.12 -13.37
C GLY A 143 -5.53 -16.28 -13.39
N ARG A 144 -4.27 -16.07 -12.98
CA ARG A 144 -3.16 -17.03 -13.08
C ARG A 144 -2.62 -17.48 -11.72
N GLY A 145 -3.47 -17.52 -10.71
CA GLY A 145 -3.09 -17.96 -9.36
C GLY A 145 -2.57 -16.84 -8.45
N HIS A 146 -2.48 -15.60 -8.92
CA HIS A 146 -2.12 -14.45 -8.09
C HIS A 146 -3.37 -13.77 -7.54
N ARG A 147 -3.31 -13.32 -6.29
CA ARG A 147 -4.39 -12.57 -5.60
C ARG A 147 -4.13 -11.07 -5.58
N ALA A 148 -2.89 -10.68 -5.78
CA ALA A 148 -2.47 -9.29 -5.88
C ALA A 148 -1.30 -9.14 -6.86
N ALA A 149 -1.21 -7.98 -7.51
CA ALA A 149 -0.08 -7.59 -8.33
C ALA A 149 0.23 -6.11 -8.16
N GLY A 150 1.45 -5.79 -7.73
CA GLY A 150 1.90 -4.40 -7.64
C GLY A 150 2.69 -3.96 -8.86
N LEU A 151 2.65 -2.68 -9.18
CA LEU A 151 3.60 -2.07 -10.08
C LEU A 151 4.86 -1.71 -9.32
N PHE A 152 6.01 -1.88 -9.96
CA PHE A 152 7.27 -1.42 -9.41
C PHE A 152 7.29 0.11 -9.33
N VAL A 153 7.40 0.66 -8.12
CA VAL A 153 7.45 2.11 -7.95
C VAL A 153 8.88 2.59 -8.12
N ASP A 154 9.13 3.28 -9.23
CA ASP A 154 10.40 3.90 -9.60
C ASP A 154 10.39 5.41 -9.30
N GLY A 155 11.51 6.06 -9.54
CA GLY A 155 11.68 7.49 -9.36
C GLY A 155 11.98 7.85 -7.91
N TYR A 156 11.02 8.36 -7.19
CA TYR A 156 11.14 8.66 -5.77
C TYR A 156 10.41 7.55 -4.97
N PRO A 157 11.12 6.56 -4.41
CA PRO A 157 10.47 5.42 -3.77
C PRO A 157 9.66 5.86 -2.55
N ASP A 158 8.46 5.31 -2.40
CA ASP A 158 7.68 5.48 -1.18
C ASP A 158 8.22 4.53 -0.11
N ASN A 159 8.95 5.10 0.84
CA ASN A 159 9.58 4.38 1.93
C ASN A 159 9.38 5.11 3.24
N SER A 160 9.62 4.42 4.36
CA SER A 160 9.68 5.09 5.65
C SER A 160 10.86 6.07 5.73
N VAL A 161 10.75 7.02 6.64
CA VAL A 161 11.78 8.05 6.83
C VAL A 161 13.15 7.44 7.14
N VAL A 162 13.20 6.39 7.96
CA VAL A 162 14.46 5.67 8.27
C VAL A 162 15.04 5.02 7.01
N CYS A 163 14.19 4.42 6.18
CA CYS A 163 14.61 3.80 4.93
C CYS A 163 15.08 4.83 3.90
N HIS A 164 14.47 6.02 3.85
CA HIS A 164 14.99 7.12 3.04
C HIS A 164 16.39 7.57 3.48
N ALA A 165 16.63 7.70 4.79
CA ALA A 165 17.94 8.02 5.33
C ALA A 165 18.98 6.94 5.00
N ASN A 166 18.60 5.65 5.11
CA ASN A 166 19.42 4.52 4.70
C ASN A 166 19.88 4.64 3.24
N ARG A 167 18.94 4.91 2.32
CA ARG A 167 19.26 5.04 0.88
C ARG A 167 20.15 6.23 0.57
N LEU A 168 19.86 7.38 1.16
CA LEU A 168 20.67 8.59 0.98
C LEU A 168 22.12 8.42 1.46
N THR A 169 22.37 7.50 2.38
CA THR A 169 23.69 7.15 2.89
C THR A 169 24.31 5.92 2.22
N GLY A 170 23.79 5.52 1.05
CA GLY A 170 24.32 4.41 0.24
C GLY A 170 23.87 3.01 0.69
N GLY A 171 22.92 2.91 1.63
CA GLY A 171 22.33 1.65 2.01
C GLY A 171 21.44 1.10 0.89
N GLN A 172 21.44 -0.22 0.74
CA GLN A 172 20.54 -0.90 -0.19
C GLN A 172 19.21 -1.17 0.50
N GLN A 173 18.15 -1.08 -0.27
CA GLN A 173 16.82 -1.48 0.14
C GLN A 173 16.14 -2.18 -1.02
N ASP A 174 15.60 -3.36 -0.74
CA ASP A 174 14.81 -4.07 -1.73
C ASP A 174 13.48 -3.33 -1.97
N THR A 175 12.99 -3.43 -3.21
CA THR A 175 11.72 -2.84 -3.56
C THR A 175 10.60 -3.77 -3.13
N PHE A 176 9.60 -3.18 -2.55
CA PHE A 176 8.42 -3.86 -2.07
C PHE A 176 7.18 -3.49 -2.92
N VAL A 177 6.18 -4.38 -2.94
CA VAL A 177 4.88 -4.11 -3.52
C VAL A 177 4.07 -3.29 -2.51
N GLY A 178 3.82 -2.03 -2.82
CA GLY A 178 3.05 -1.13 -1.96
C GLY A 178 1.61 -0.94 -2.43
N GLY A 179 0.77 -0.43 -1.53
CA GLY A 179 -0.64 -0.15 -1.79
C GLY A 179 -0.92 0.99 -2.75
N GLY A 180 0.10 1.81 -3.06
CA GLY A 180 -0.04 2.99 -3.92
C GLY A 180 -0.22 2.69 -5.41
N ALA A 181 0.14 1.47 -5.87
CA ALA A 181 -0.09 0.99 -7.24
C ALA A 181 -0.34 -0.53 -7.21
N LEU A 182 -1.50 -0.94 -6.69
CA LEU A 182 -1.80 -2.33 -6.33
C LEU A 182 -3.09 -2.82 -6.98
N MET A 183 -2.98 -3.84 -7.83
CA MET A 183 -4.12 -4.60 -8.36
C MET A 183 -4.48 -5.73 -7.41
N VAL A 184 -5.77 -5.90 -7.11
CA VAL A 184 -6.29 -7.02 -6.30
C VAL A 184 -7.53 -7.64 -6.95
N ASP A 185 -7.70 -8.96 -6.78
CA ASP A 185 -9.00 -9.60 -7.03
C ASP A 185 -9.91 -9.33 -5.83
N ALA A 186 -10.77 -8.32 -5.92
CA ALA A 186 -11.62 -7.90 -4.81
C ALA A 186 -12.61 -9.01 -4.37
N GLN A 187 -12.95 -9.96 -5.25
CA GLN A 187 -13.84 -11.06 -4.91
C GLN A 187 -13.13 -12.15 -4.09
N GLN A 188 -11.80 -12.27 -4.23
CA GLN A 188 -10.96 -13.21 -3.49
C GLN A 188 -10.11 -12.54 -2.41
N ALA A 189 -10.17 -11.22 -2.27
CA ALA A 189 -9.38 -10.49 -1.29
C ALA A 189 -9.69 -10.97 0.13
N THR A 190 -8.64 -11.29 0.86
CA THR A 190 -8.65 -11.62 2.28
C THR A 190 -7.81 -10.62 3.04
N GLY A 191 -8.22 -10.26 4.24
CA GLY A 191 -7.54 -9.25 5.02
C GLY A 191 -8.12 -7.85 4.86
N PHE A 192 -7.57 -6.93 5.62
CA PHE A 192 -7.93 -5.52 5.66
C PHE A 192 -6.66 -4.68 5.85
N PHE A 193 -6.78 -3.39 5.59
CA PHE A 193 -5.73 -2.41 5.84
C PHE A 193 -5.88 -1.86 7.27
N PRO A 194 -5.02 -2.25 8.24
CA PRO A 194 -5.08 -1.71 9.60
C PRO A 194 -4.63 -0.25 9.64
N ASN A 195 -5.04 0.49 10.68
CA ASN A 195 -4.62 1.89 10.85
C ASN A 195 -3.22 1.99 11.48
N VAL A 196 -2.23 1.47 10.77
CA VAL A 196 -0.80 1.52 11.13
C VAL A 196 0.01 1.80 9.87
N TYR A 197 1.23 2.27 9.97
CA TYR A 197 2.10 2.41 8.81
C TYR A 197 2.42 1.02 8.22
N ASN A 198 2.61 0.93 6.90
CA ASN A 198 2.69 -0.35 6.16
C ASN A 198 1.39 -1.18 6.23
N GLU A 199 0.24 -0.53 6.26
CA GLU A 199 -1.08 -1.18 6.23
C GLU A 199 -1.26 -2.12 5.03
N ASP A 200 -0.62 -1.82 3.92
CA ASP A 200 -0.60 -2.63 2.69
C ASP A 200 0.21 -3.92 2.86
N TRP A 201 1.30 -3.91 3.61
CA TRP A 201 2.04 -5.12 3.95
C TRP A 201 1.20 -6.08 4.78
N PHE A 202 0.44 -5.55 5.73
CA PHE A 202 -0.52 -6.35 6.51
C PHE A 202 -1.62 -6.94 5.62
N PHE A 203 -2.16 -6.14 4.70
CA PHE A 203 -3.16 -6.61 3.74
C PHE A 203 -2.60 -7.74 2.86
N LEU A 204 -1.38 -7.62 2.39
CA LEU A 204 -0.72 -8.57 1.51
C LEU A 204 -0.15 -9.81 2.21
N LEU A 205 -0.09 -9.84 3.54
CA LEU A 205 0.65 -10.83 4.32
C LEU A 205 0.26 -12.28 3.97
N ASP A 206 -1.05 -12.59 3.87
CA ASP A 206 -1.51 -13.94 3.50
C ASP A 206 -1.17 -14.29 2.05
N SER A 207 -1.35 -13.33 1.14
CA SER A 207 -1.01 -13.52 -0.26
C SER A 207 0.49 -13.70 -0.46
N ALA A 208 1.30 -13.01 0.35
CA ALA A 208 2.75 -13.16 0.38
C ALA A 208 3.17 -14.54 0.92
N ALA A 209 2.58 -14.98 2.03
CA ALA A 209 2.83 -16.31 2.59
C ALA A 209 2.52 -17.43 1.59
N ASP A 210 1.46 -17.25 0.80
CA ASP A 210 1.04 -18.20 -0.24
C ASP A 210 1.78 -17.99 -1.59
N ARG A 211 2.76 -17.07 -1.66
CA ARG A 211 3.45 -16.68 -2.89
C ARG A 211 2.52 -16.23 -4.02
N ALA A 212 1.37 -15.69 -3.68
CA ALA A 212 0.31 -15.26 -4.60
C ALA A 212 0.33 -13.74 -4.89
N VAL A 213 1.48 -13.09 -4.71
CA VAL A 213 1.71 -11.68 -5.08
C VAL A 213 2.68 -11.63 -6.26
N ALA A 214 2.29 -10.91 -7.31
CA ALA A 214 3.14 -10.64 -8.46
C ALA A 214 3.64 -9.20 -8.48
N THR A 215 4.67 -8.93 -9.27
CA THR A 215 5.06 -7.58 -9.67
C THR A 215 5.02 -7.47 -11.18
N THR A 216 4.43 -6.38 -11.69
CA THR A 216 4.31 -6.14 -13.13
C THR A 216 4.54 -4.66 -13.40
N GLY A 217 5.11 -4.32 -14.55
CA GLY A 217 5.18 -2.95 -15.00
C GLY A 217 5.85 -1.96 -14.04
N THR A 218 5.61 -0.67 -14.27
CA THR A 218 6.26 0.41 -13.53
C THR A 218 5.27 1.54 -13.20
N ALA A 219 5.39 2.08 -12.00
CA ALA A 219 4.76 3.32 -11.58
C ALA A 219 5.84 4.29 -11.07
N VAL A 220 5.52 5.59 -11.01
CA VAL A 220 6.46 6.63 -10.58
C VAL A 220 5.83 7.43 -9.44
N GLN A 221 6.51 7.45 -8.30
CA GLN A 221 6.14 8.30 -7.17
C GLN A 221 6.55 9.74 -7.46
N ARG A 222 5.66 10.71 -7.20
CA ARG A 222 6.01 12.12 -7.20
C ARG A 222 6.96 12.43 -6.06
N PRO A 223 8.00 13.25 -6.29
CA PRO A 223 8.92 13.64 -5.23
C PRO A 223 8.22 14.33 -4.06
N TYR A 224 8.65 14.02 -2.88
CA TYR A 224 8.25 14.69 -1.64
C TYR A 224 9.44 14.78 -0.69
N ASP A 225 9.36 15.60 0.35
CA ASP A 225 10.40 15.70 1.38
C ASP A 225 10.08 14.76 2.57
N PRO A 226 10.75 13.61 2.71
CA PRO A 226 10.51 12.67 3.81
C PRO A 226 10.92 13.24 5.17
N PHE A 227 11.86 14.21 5.19
CA PHE A 227 12.41 14.82 6.40
C PHE A 227 11.79 16.18 6.73
N HIS A 228 10.64 16.50 6.12
CA HIS A 228 9.94 17.76 6.40
C HIS A 228 9.53 17.88 7.88
N SER A 229 9.19 16.76 8.52
CA SER A 229 8.78 16.73 9.91
C SER A 229 9.23 15.44 10.61
N PRO A 230 9.95 15.54 11.76
CA PRO A 230 10.30 14.36 12.56
C PRO A 230 9.10 13.53 13.05
N HIS A 231 7.91 14.17 13.19
CA HIS A 231 6.69 13.45 13.56
C HIS A 231 6.31 12.34 12.58
N ARG A 232 6.71 12.49 11.31
CA ARG A 232 6.49 11.43 10.31
C ARG A 232 7.25 10.17 10.70
N ALA A 233 8.55 10.27 10.98
CA ALA A 233 9.38 9.13 11.40
C ALA A 233 8.82 8.44 12.65
N ARG A 234 8.42 9.26 13.65
CA ARG A 234 7.77 8.76 14.87
C ARG A 234 6.52 7.95 14.56
N GLY A 235 5.65 8.44 13.65
CA GLY A 235 4.38 7.79 13.31
C GLY A 235 4.51 6.57 12.40
N GLU A 236 5.66 6.38 11.74
CA GLU A 236 5.94 5.25 10.86
C GLU A 236 6.59 4.08 11.59
N GLU A 237 7.37 4.33 12.65
CA GLU A 237 8.30 3.37 13.23
C GLU A 237 7.61 2.10 13.79
N PHE A 238 6.44 2.21 14.43
CA PHE A 238 5.73 1.04 14.93
C PHE A 238 5.29 0.10 13.80
N GLY A 239 4.80 0.67 12.70
CA GLY A 239 4.42 -0.08 11.51
C GLY A 239 5.60 -0.78 10.84
N ASP A 240 6.76 -0.12 10.79
CA ASP A 240 8.00 -0.71 10.29
C ASP A 240 8.43 -1.91 11.13
N VAL A 241 8.47 -1.77 12.46
CA VAL A 241 8.80 -2.88 13.38
C VAL A 241 7.91 -4.08 13.13
N LEU A 242 6.61 -3.86 13.06
CA LEU A 242 5.64 -4.95 12.89
C LEU A 242 5.74 -5.60 11.51
N ALA A 243 5.70 -4.79 10.44
CA ALA A 243 5.69 -5.31 9.09
C ALA A 243 7.01 -6.01 8.75
N GLU A 244 8.15 -5.37 9.01
CA GLU A 244 9.47 -5.98 8.79
C GLU A 244 9.64 -7.26 9.61
N GLY A 245 9.19 -7.27 10.86
CA GLY A 245 9.24 -8.44 11.73
C GLY A 245 8.42 -9.61 11.16
N LEU A 246 7.19 -9.37 10.72
CA LEU A 246 6.32 -10.40 10.16
C LEU A 246 6.85 -10.95 8.84
N PHE A 247 7.36 -10.09 7.94
CA PHE A 247 7.96 -10.54 6.68
C PHE A 247 9.29 -11.28 6.92
N TRP A 248 10.12 -10.82 7.86
CA TRP A 248 11.30 -11.58 8.28
C TRP A 248 10.94 -12.99 8.73
N ARG A 249 9.85 -13.14 9.48
CA ARG A 249 9.36 -14.44 9.92
C ARG A 249 8.92 -15.33 8.76
N LEU A 250 8.22 -14.75 7.75
CA LEU A 250 7.87 -15.48 6.54
C LEU A 250 9.09 -15.94 5.74
N ASP A 251 10.14 -15.11 5.66
CA ASP A 251 11.40 -15.46 4.99
C ASP A 251 12.13 -16.64 5.67
N LEU A 252 11.95 -16.79 6.99
CA LEU A 252 12.44 -17.96 7.72
C LEU A 252 11.59 -19.23 7.50
N GLY A 253 10.49 -19.12 6.75
CA GLY A 253 9.54 -20.22 6.54
C GLY A 253 8.59 -20.46 7.73
N ASP A 254 8.55 -19.52 8.68
CA ASP A 254 7.76 -19.64 9.90
C ASP A 254 6.37 -19.02 9.76
N SER A 255 5.40 -19.52 10.54
CA SER A 255 4.08 -18.92 10.64
C SER A 255 4.11 -17.62 11.44
N VAL A 256 3.44 -16.57 10.94
CA VAL A 256 3.28 -15.30 11.66
C VAL A 256 2.60 -15.46 13.03
N ARG A 257 1.77 -16.49 13.21
CA ARG A 257 1.07 -16.77 14.47
C ARG A 257 2.02 -17.15 15.62
N GLY A 258 3.23 -17.58 15.31
CA GLY A 258 4.23 -17.93 16.32
C GLY A 258 5.14 -16.75 16.69
N ALA A 259 4.82 -15.52 16.32
CA ALA A 259 5.59 -14.33 16.71
C ALA A 259 5.26 -13.96 18.17
N ASP A 260 5.89 -14.65 19.11
CA ASP A 260 5.78 -14.45 20.56
C ASP A 260 6.63 -13.26 21.06
N ALA A 261 6.59 -13.01 22.36
CA ALA A 261 7.36 -11.93 22.96
C ALA A 261 8.88 -12.09 22.77
N ALA A 262 9.38 -13.33 22.74
CA ALA A 262 10.81 -13.58 22.51
C ALA A 262 11.21 -13.26 21.06
N PHE A 263 10.36 -13.57 20.11
CA PHE A 263 10.54 -13.13 18.71
C PHE A 263 10.52 -11.61 18.61
N TRP A 264 9.53 -10.94 19.21
CA TRP A 264 9.40 -9.48 19.12
C TRP A 264 10.56 -8.75 19.79
N LYS A 265 11.11 -9.33 20.89
CA LYS A 265 12.34 -8.77 21.45
C LYS A 265 13.46 -8.72 20.42
N ARG A 266 13.71 -9.82 19.70
CA ARG A 266 14.76 -9.86 18.66
C ARG A 266 14.44 -8.92 17.47
N ALA A 267 13.18 -8.79 17.07
CA ALA A 267 12.77 -7.90 16.00
C ALA A 267 13.00 -6.42 16.38
N LEU A 268 12.65 -6.04 17.61
CA LEU A 268 12.91 -4.71 18.16
C LEU A 268 14.41 -4.43 18.25
N ASP A 269 15.20 -5.33 18.83
CA ASP A 269 16.66 -5.19 18.95
C ASP A 269 17.30 -5.02 17.54
N ARG A 270 16.85 -5.78 16.54
CA ARG A 270 17.32 -5.70 15.16
C ARG A 270 16.99 -4.36 14.51
N ARG A 271 15.77 -3.88 14.70
CA ARG A 271 15.33 -2.61 14.13
C ARG A 271 16.08 -1.43 14.73
N LEU A 272 16.28 -1.44 16.06
CA LEU A 272 17.07 -0.42 16.73
C LEU A 272 18.51 -0.37 16.21
N HIS A 273 19.15 -1.53 16.10
CA HIS A 273 20.50 -1.62 15.53
C HIS A 273 20.56 -1.07 14.09
N PHE A 274 19.55 -1.34 13.26
CA PHE A 274 19.47 -0.76 11.92
C PHE A 274 19.38 0.78 11.95
N ILE A 275 18.57 1.36 12.86
CA ILE A 275 18.48 2.82 13.03
C ILE A 275 19.83 3.37 13.44
N ASP A 276 20.53 2.74 14.40
CA ASP A 276 21.86 3.16 14.87
C ASP A 276 22.88 3.17 13.73
N GLU A 277 22.91 2.11 12.90
CA GLU A 277 23.78 2.04 11.72
C GLU A 277 23.49 3.17 10.72
N VAL A 278 22.20 3.51 10.52
CA VAL A 278 21.81 4.62 9.64
C VAL A 278 22.26 5.94 10.24
N GLN A 279 22.08 6.17 11.55
CA GLN A 279 22.54 7.37 12.25
C GLN A 279 24.05 7.56 12.13
N GLU A 280 24.84 6.48 12.31
CA GLU A 280 26.30 6.56 12.13
C GLU A 280 26.70 6.98 10.71
N ARG A 281 26.01 6.43 9.67
CA ARG A 281 26.28 6.81 8.29
C ARG A 281 25.90 8.26 8.00
N VAL A 282 24.75 8.72 8.52
CA VAL A 282 24.32 10.11 8.43
C VAL A 282 25.33 11.04 9.12
N GLY A 283 25.83 10.65 10.29
CA GLY A 283 26.87 11.40 11.03
C GLY A 283 28.16 11.64 10.22
N ARG A 284 28.45 10.79 9.24
CA ARG A 284 29.61 10.91 8.34
C ARG A 284 29.35 11.77 7.09
N MET A 285 28.10 12.20 6.83
CA MET A 285 27.77 13.09 5.72
C MET A 285 28.44 14.45 5.91
N ARG A 286 29.22 14.91 4.92
CA ARG A 286 29.89 16.21 4.95
C ARG A 286 29.16 17.27 4.15
N ASP A 287 28.41 16.83 3.14
CA ASP A 287 27.66 17.70 2.25
C ASP A 287 26.23 17.97 2.81
N ALA A 288 25.63 19.11 2.43
CA ALA A 288 24.28 19.52 2.80
C ALA A 288 23.96 19.52 4.32
N PRO A 289 24.60 20.37 5.13
CA PRO A 289 24.44 20.39 6.60
C PRO A 289 22.99 20.53 7.07
N SER A 290 22.18 21.33 6.39
CA SER A 290 20.76 21.53 6.74
C SER A 290 19.91 20.27 6.48
N LEU A 291 20.21 19.52 5.43
CA LEU A 291 19.56 18.23 5.17
C LEU A 291 19.98 17.21 6.21
N ARG A 292 21.28 17.12 6.50
CA ARG A 292 21.80 16.22 7.54
C ARG A 292 21.11 16.47 8.87
N TRP A 293 20.99 17.70 9.33
CA TRP A 293 20.31 18.04 10.58
C TRP A 293 18.85 17.55 10.60
N ARG A 294 18.11 17.72 9.50
CA ARG A 294 16.72 17.23 9.39
C ARG A 294 16.64 15.71 9.42
N ILE A 295 17.59 15.03 8.80
CA ILE A 295 17.69 13.56 8.84
C ILE A 295 17.97 13.12 10.28
N GLU A 296 18.97 13.72 10.95
CA GLU A 296 19.32 13.40 12.34
C GLU A 296 18.13 13.60 13.28
N ALA A 297 17.41 14.72 13.18
CA ALA A 297 16.20 14.97 13.98
C ALA A 297 15.08 13.94 13.72
N SER A 298 14.96 13.48 12.48
CA SER A 298 13.97 12.45 12.12
C SER A 298 14.35 11.07 12.65
N LEU A 299 15.63 10.69 12.59
CA LEU A 299 16.12 9.42 13.13
C LEU A 299 16.04 9.41 14.67
N GLU A 300 16.34 10.51 15.32
CA GLU A 300 16.14 10.66 16.76
C GLU A 300 14.67 10.47 17.15
N ALA A 301 13.73 11.05 16.39
CA ALA A 301 12.30 10.87 16.61
C ALA A 301 11.85 9.42 16.43
N ALA A 302 12.43 8.69 15.46
CA ALA A 302 12.20 7.25 15.27
C ALA A 302 12.73 6.44 16.47
N THR A 303 13.97 6.71 16.91
CA THR A 303 14.59 6.06 18.08
C THR A 303 13.77 6.27 19.35
N LEU A 304 13.33 7.52 19.59
CA LEU A 304 12.50 7.84 20.77
C LEU A 304 11.15 7.10 20.71
N ALA A 305 10.53 7.01 19.54
CA ALA A 305 9.32 6.21 19.36
C ALA A 305 9.59 4.71 19.62
N HIS A 306 10.66 4.19 19.04
CA HIS A 306 11.06 2.79 19.18
C HIS A 306 11.19 2.36 20.63
N HIS A 307 11.78 3.18 21.49
CA HIS A 307 11.93 2.91 22.93
C HIS A 307 10.60 2.81 23.70
N THR A 308 9.50 3.25 23.13
CA THR A 308 8.16 3.09 23.72
C THR A 308 7.53 1.73 23.41
N PHE A 309 8.07 1.00 22.44
CA PHE A 309 7.53 -0.29 22.03
C PHE A 309 8.09 -1.41 22.89
N THR A 310 7.22 -2.29 23.33
CA THR A 310 7.61 -3.50 24.08
C THR A 310 7.25 -4.75 23.28
N PRO A 311 7.96 -5.86 23.51
CA PRO A 311 7.60 -7.14 22.92
C PRO A 311 6.14 -7.55 23.18
N SER A 312 5.61 -7.16 24.34
CA SER A 312 4.22 -7.42 24.75
C SER A 312 3.23 -6.61 23.90
N ILE A 313 3.50 -5.32 23.64
CA ILE A 313 2.67 -4.48 22.77
C ILE A 313 2.61 -5.07 21.35
N CYS A 314 3.76 -5.45 20.80
CA CYS A 314 3.83 -6.04 19.45
C CYS A 314 3.05 -7.36 19.36
N ALA A 315 3.23 -8.25 20.36
CA ALA A 315 2.50 -9.52 20.42
C ALA A 315 0.99 -9.31 20.55
N HIS A 316 0.55 -8.40 21.43
CA HIS A 316 -0.86 -8.08 21.63
C HIS A 316 -1.48 -7.42 20.39
N TYR A 317 -0.74 -6.54 19.70
CA TYR A 317 -1.19 -5.96 18.44
C TYR A 317 -1.42 -7.06 17.38
N LEU A 318 -0.46 -7.97 17.23
CA LEU A 318 -0.57 -9.08 16.28
C LEU A 318 -1.77 -9.98 16.60
N GLU A 319 -1.97 -10.34 17.86
CA GLU A 319 -3.12 -11.16 18.30
C GLU A 319 -4.45 -10.46 17.96
N SER A 320 -4.56 -9.18 18.29
CA SER A 320 -5.73 -8.35 18.00
C SER A 320 -5.99 -8.24 16.51
N TRP A 321 -4.96 -7.98 15.71
CA TRP A 321 -5.06 -7.92 14.25
C TRP A 321 -5.48 -9.26 13.64
N LEU A 322 -4.93 -10.39 14.11
CA LEU A 322 -5.33 -11.73 13.65
C LEU A 322 -6.82 -12.00 13.96
N HIS A 323 -7.30 -11.55 15.11
CA HIS A 323 -8.71 -11.64 15.47
C HIS A 323 -9.58 -10.81 14.54
N ASP A 324 -9.20 -9.55 14.33
CA ASP A 324 -9.92 -8.59 13.48
C ASP A 324 -9.97 -9.07 12.03
N ARG A 325 -8.86 -9.58 11.50
CA ARG A 325 -8.80 -10.16 10.16
C ARG A 325 -9.79 -11.31 9.98
N LYS A 326 -9.89 -12.22 10.95
CA LYS A 326 -10.87 -13.30 10.94
C LYS A 326 -12.31 -12.77 10.95
N GLY A 327 -12.57 -11.73 11.73
CA GLY A 327 -13.86 -11.05 11.79
C GLY A 327 -14.21 -10.35 10.48
N TRP A 328 -13.24 -9.62 9.91
CA TRP A 328 -13.34 -8.91 8.64
C TRP A 328 -13.68 -9.87 7.48
N ASN A 329 -12.91 -10.94 7.32
CA ASN A 329 -13.13 -11.91 6.27
C ASN A 329 -14.52 -12.54 6.33
N ARG A 330 -15.03 -12.83 7.53
CA ARG A 330 -16.41 -13.32 7.72
C ARG A 330 -17.46 -12.29 7.33
N ARG A 331 -17.22 -11.00 7.61
CA ARG A 331 -18.14 -9.91 7.21
C ARG A 331 -18.15 -9.76 5.69
N LEU A 332 -16.97 -9.69 5.06
CA LEU A 332 -16.87 -9.60 3.60
C LEU A 332 -17.52 -10.79 2.89
N ALA A 333 -17.33 -12.02 3.38
CA ALA A 333 -17.92 -13.21 2.79
C ALA A 333 -19.46 -13.24 2.87
N ARG A 334 -20.05 -12.49 3.81
CA ARG A 334 -21.50 -12.37 4.00
C ARG A 334 -22.10 -11.15 3.32
N MET A 335 -21.30 -10.32 2.69
CA MET A 335 -21.81 -9.13 2.02
C MET A 335 -22.69 -9.53 0.84
N PRO A 336 -23.87 -8.94 0.74
CA PRO A 336 -24.76 -9.19 -0.37
C PRO A 336 -24.14 -8.65 -1.67
N PHE A 337 -24.21 -9.45 -2.70
CA PHE A 337 -23.79 -9.11 -4.05
C PHE A 337 -24.93 -8.42 -4.81
N GLY A 338 -24.59 -7.45 -5.66
CA GLY A 338 -25.53 -6.80 -6.58
C GLY A 338 -26.49 -5.82 -5.92
N ARG A 339 -26.16 -5.29 -4.74
CA ARG A 339 -26.96 -4.19 -4.15
C ARG A 339 -26.77 -2.91 -4.94
N PRO A 340 -27.84 -2.10 -5.11
CA PRO A 340 -27.72 -0.75 -5.63
C PRO A 340 -26.73 0.08 -4.78
N LEU A 341 -25.87 0.86 -5.44
CA LEU A 341 -24.83 1.64 -4.77
C LEU A 341 -25.41 2.57 -3.70
N GLY A 342 -26.55 3.24 -3.99
CA GLY A 342 -27.21 4.13 -3.04
C GLY A 342 -27.65 3.43 -1.76
N GLU A 343 -28.21 2.23 -1.85
CA GLU A 343 -28.62 1.44 -0.67
C GLU A 343 -27.40 0.98 0.13
N LEU A 344 -26.32 0.59 -0.56
CA LEU A 344 -25.08 0.18 0.08
C LEU A 344 -24.47 1.35 0.86
N LEU A 345 -24.37 2.53 0.24
CA LEU A 345 -23.85 3.73 0.89
C LEU A 345 -24.72 4.16 2.06
N ALA A 346 -26.06 4.13 1.93
CA ALA A 346 -26.97 4.43 3.02
C ALA A 346 -26.75 3.48 4.20
N SER A 347 -26.53 2.17 3.95
CA SER A 347 -26.22 1.19 5.00
C SER A 347 -24.87 1.41 5.69
N LEU A 348 -23.99 2.17 5.08
CA LEU A 348 -22.68 2.59 5.57
C LEU A 348 -22.68 4.05 6.06
N HIS A 349 -23.85 4.69 6.19
CA HIS A 349 -24.01 6.09 6.59
C HIS A 349 -23.19 7.07 5.72
N LEU A 350 -23.06 6.75 4.43
CA LEU A 350 -22.36 7.57 3.43
C LEU A 350 -23.32 8.05 2.34
N THR A 351 -22.94 9.14 1.70
CA THR A 351 -23.67 9.73 0.58
C THR A 351 -22.80 9.79 -0.67
N LEU A 352 -23.43 9.55 -1.82
CA LEU A 352 -22.81 9.78 -3.11
C LEU A 352 -22.77 11.29 -3.39
N ALA A 353 -21.62 11.82 -3.74
CA ALA A 353 -21.53 13.19 -4.23
C ALA A 353 -21.78 13.19 -5.74
N GLY A 354 -22.82 13.92 -6.17
CA GLY A 354 -23.20 14.06 -7.58
C GLY A 354 -24.47 13.31 -7.95
N THR A 355 -25.07 13.70 -9.07
CA THR A 355 -26.43 13.33 -9.50
C THR A 355 -26.51 12.12 -10.42
N ALA A 356 -25.40 11.52 -10.78
CA ALA A 356 -25.45 10.28 -11.53
C ALA A 356 -25.68 9.15 -10.53
N ASP A 357 -26.95 8.77 -10.35
CA ASP A 357 -27.24 7.39 -9.99
C ASP A 357 -26.61 6.55 -11.12
N PRO A 358 -25.52 5.83 -10.91
CA PRO A 358 -25.03 4.90 -11.89
C PRO A 358 -26.11 3.82 -11.98
N GLY A 359 -27.13 4.13 -12.79
CA GLY A 359 -28.20 3.19 -13.09
C GLY A 359 -27.51 1.90 -13.45
N MET A 360 -27.71 0.93 -12.61
CA MET A 360 -27.31 -0.47 -12.64
C MET A 360 -26.65 -0.88 -13.99
N ARG A 361 -25.42 -0.41 -14.27
CA ARG A 361 -24.56 -1.16 -15.17
C ARG A 361 -24.26 -2.43 -14.40
N THR A 362 -24.99 -3.47 -14.72
CA THR A 362 -24.53 -4.83 -14.46
C THR A 362 -23.14 -4.90 -15.06
N ILE A 363 -22.10 -4.86 -14.19
CA ILE A 363 -20.76 -5.25 -14.61
C ILE A 363 -20.99 -6.63 -15.27
N PRO A 364 -20.73 -6.80 -16.57
CA PRO A 364 -21.09 -8.04 -17.25
C PRO A 364 -20.48 -9.19 -16.49
N ALA A 365 -21.28 -10.22 -16.22
CA ALA A 365 -20.81 -11.41 -15.53
C ALA A 365 -19.51 -11.86 -16.21
N PRO A 366 -18.42 -12.09 -15.45
CA PRO A 366 -17.14 -12.43 -16.05
C PRO A 366 -17.33 -13.66 -16.92
N THR A 367 -17.01 -13.53 -18.19
CA THR A 367 -16.91 -14.69 -19.07
C THR A 367 -15.79 -15.53 -18.50
N VAL A 368 -16.15 -16.65 -17.85
CA VAL A 368 -15.19 -17.62 -17.32
C VAL A 368 -14.54 -18.27 -18.54
N VAL A 369 -13.45 -17.70 -19.01
CA VAL A 369 -12.54 -18.39 -19.90
C VAL A 369 -11.78 -19.38 -19.04
N MET A 370 -12.21 -20.63 -19.04
CA MET A 370 -11.43 -21.72 -18.46
C MET A 370 -10.11 -21.81 -19.24
N SER A 371 -9.06 -21.32 -18.63
CA SER A 371 -7.69 -21.54 -19.12
C SER A 371 -7.25 -22.96 -18.78
N PRO A 372 -6.52 -23.66 -19.67
CA PRO A 372 -5.92 -24.92 -19.33
C PRO A 372 -4.90 -24.74 -18.20
N ASP A 373 -4.67 -25.82 -17.45
CA ASP A 373 -3.85 -25.93 -16.23
C ASP A 373 -2.67 -24.98 -16.15
N PRO A 374 -2.51 -24.27 -15.01
CA PRO A 374 -1.38 -23.37 -14.82
C PRO A 374 -0.07 -24.15 -14.72
N GLN A 375 0.82 -23.96 -15.69
CA GLN A 375 2.21 -24.31 -15.50
C GLN A 375 2.80 -23.40 -14.42
N PRO A 376 3.53 -23.92 -13.42
CA PRO A 376 4.13 -23.08 -12.40
C PRO A 376 5.17 -22.15 -13.03
N LEU A 377 4.98 -20.85 -12.88
CA LEU A 377 5.98 -19.84 -13.20
C LEU A 377 7.08 -19.90 -12.14
N ALA A 378 8.09 -20.73 -12.36
CA ALA A 378 9.34 -20.65 -11.63
C ALA A 378 10.23 -19.60 -12.32
N ASP A 379 10.89 -18.73 -11.54
CA ASP A 379 12.04 -18.03 -12.09
C ASP A 379 13.15 -19.05 -12.35
N SER A 380 14.06 -18.72 -13.29
CA SER A 380 15.14 -19.61 -13.70
C SER A 380 16.20 -19.88 -12.62
N HIS A 381 16.02 -19.41 -11.37
CA HIS A 381 17.04 -19.45 -10.32
C HIS A 381 16.56 -19.87 -8.92
N GLY A 382 15.25 -20.17 -8.70
CA GLY A 382 14.76 -20.73 -7.43
C GLY A 382 14.92 -19.81 -6.19
N GLU A 383 15.16 -18.52 -6.37
CA GLU A 383 15.35 -17.57 -5.27
C GLU A 383 13.98 -17.11 -4.71
N PRO A 384 13.84 -16.99 -3.39
CA PRO A 384 12.59 -16.54 -2.76
C PRO A 384 12.26 -15.10 -3.15
N LEU A 385 11.00 -14.84 -3.49
CA LEU A 385 10.46 -13.54 -3.91
C LEU A 385 10.55 -12.41 -2.87
N TRP A 386 10.98 -12.74 -1.64
CA TRP A 386 11.02 -11.85 -0.48
C TRP A 386 12.43 -11.76 0.08
N GLY A 387 13.31 -11.11 -0.64
CA GLY A 387 14.70 -10.98 -0.19
C GLY A 387 14.91 -9.76 0.70
N LEU A 388 14.49 -9.79 1.95
CA LEU A 388 15.18 -9.05 3.00
C LEU A 388 16.49 -9.81 3.29
N ARG A 389 17.51 -9.63 2.44
CA ARG A 389 18.85 -10.11 2.77
C ARG A 389 19.29 -9.39 4.04
N SER A 390 19.54 -10.18 5.07
CA SER A 390 20.20 -9.74 6.30
C SER A 390 21.44 -8.92 5.93
N PRO A 391 21.70 -7.75 6.56
CA PRO A 391 22.94 -6.99 6.37
C PRO A 391 24.21 -7.77 6.73
N LEU A 392 24.09 -8.95 7.31
CA LEU A 392 25.22 -9.74 7.80
C LEU A 392 25.89 -10.66 6.75
N THR A 393 25.48 -10.66 5.46
CA THR A 393 26.07 -11.57 4.47
C THR A 393 26.73 -10.87 3.27
N VAL A 394 27.14 -9.61 3.38
CA VAL A 394 27.94 -8.95 2.33
C VAL A 394 29.27 -8.47 2.90
N ALA A 395 30.11 -9.41 3.31
CA ALA A 395 31.55 -9.25 3.35
C ALA A 395 32.14 -10.16 2.28
N ALA A 396 32.57 -9.58 1.15
CA ALA A 396 33.36 -10.13 0.05
C ALA A 396 32.64 -10.21 -1.31
N ALA A 397 32.55 -9.07 -2.00
CA ALA A 397 32.76 -8.99 -3.44
C ALA A 397 32.92 -7.50 -3.85
N GLY A 398 34.13 -7.01 -3.82
CA GLY A 398 34.47 -5.71 -4.37
C GLY A 398 34.33 -5.68 -5.88
N ARG A 399 33.50 -4.78 -6.41
CA ARG A 399 33.74 -4.10 -7.68
C ARG A 399 33.14 -2.70 -7.61
N ARG A 400 33.99 -1.73 -7.88
CA ARG A 400 33.66 -0.30 -8.00
C ARG A 400 32.72 -0.11 -9.21
N ALA A 401 31.57 0.50 -8.99
CA ALA A 401 30.77 1.12 -10.04
C ALA A 401 30.81 2.63 -9.85
N SER A 402 31.17 3.33 -10.93
CA SER A 402 31.32 4.79 -11.02
C SER A 402 29.98 5.50 -10.86
N VAL A 403 29.97 6.54 -10.03
CA VAL A 403 28.86 7.47 -9.82
C VAL A 403 28.82 8.46 -11.00
N PRO A 404 27.67 8.68 -11.65
CA PRO A 404 27.54 9.79 -12.59
C PRO A 404 27.36 11.12 -11.82
N SER A 405 28.12 12.11 -12.24
CA SER A 405 28.08 13.50 -11.76
C SER A 405 26.71 14.15 -12.02
N VAL A 406 26.12 14.74 -11.00
CA VAL A 406 24.93 15.58 -11.13
C VAL A 406 25.35 16.96 -11.64
N ASP A 407 24.83 17.32 -12.80
CA ASP A 407 25.00 18.62 -13.44
C ASP A 407 24.22 19.70 -12.66
N SER A 408 24.94 20.74 -12.25
CA SER A 408 24.44 21.86 -11.48
C SER A 408 23.98 23.01 -12.39
N SER A 409 22.86 22.84 -13.08
CA SER A 409 22.24 23.95 -13.81
C SER A 409 20.70 23.88 -13.77
N LEU A 410 20.12 24.46 -12.74
CA LEU A 410 18.73 24.95 -12.73
C LEU A 410 18.56 25.95 -11.56
N THR A 411 19.09 27.16 -11.76
CA THR A 411 18.61 28.37 -11.10
C THR A 411 18.06 29.28 -12.18
N ALA A 412 16.73 29.38 -12.28
CA ALA A 412 15.96 30.56 -12.66
C ALA A 412 14.46 30.23 -12.44
#